data_88ef55a9cc09a32bef0b59565061b6ef
#
_entry.id   88ef55a9cc09a32bef0b59565061b6ef
#
_cell.length_a   1.000
_cell.length_b   1.000
_cell.length_c   1.000
_cell.angle_alpha   90.00
_cell.angle_beta   90.00
_cell.angle_gamma   90.00
#
_symmetry.space_group_name_H-M   'P 1'
#
loop_
_entity.id
_entity.type
_entity.pdbx_description
1 polymer ?
#
loop_
_entity_poly.entity_id
_entity_poly.type
_entity_poly.pdbx_seq_one_letter_code
_entity_poly.pdbx_strand_id
1 'polypeptide(L)'
;MNQEILELLAEKKYSAVKQLIGQMEEADLAKLFEELENEEDADQFNRLFRLLPKETAAEVFSYMEPEIQEKIVRTLTDTELQHILDDLFMDDYVDLVEEMPANVVKRVMQNTTPANRKLINQYLKYPEDSAGSLMTNEYVYFRSGITVAKAFEMIR
;
A
#
# COMPACT_ATOMS: atom_id res chain seq x y z
N MET A 1 2.01 -16.71 16.49
CA MET A 1 1.65 -15.28 16.40
C MET A 1 0.49 -15.08 15.43
N ASN A 2 0.55 -15.52 14.18
CA ASN A 2 -0.56 -15.39 13.22
C ASN A 2 -1.85 -16.04 13.75
N GLN A 3 -1.79 -17.29 14.22
CA GLN A 3 -2.95 -17.99 14.79
C GLN A 3 -3.56 -17.26 15.99
N GLU A 4 -2.75 -16.66 16.85
CA GLU A 4 -3.20 -15.85 17.98
C GLU A 4 -3.94 -14.59 17.52
N ILE A 5 -3.45 -13.92 16.45
CA ILE A 5 -4.12 -12.75 15.86
C ILE A 5 -5.48 -13.15 15.30
N LEU A 6 -5.58 -14.29 14.62
CA LEU A 6 -6.84 -14.80 14.07
C LEU A 6 -7.85 -15.15 15.18
N GLU A 7 -7.41 -15.80 16.24
CA GLU A 7 -8.25 -16.11 17.41
C GLU A 7 -8.77 -14.81 18.07
N LEU A 8 -7.89 -13.84 18.31
CA LEU A 8 -8.28 -12.54 18.87
C LEU A 8 -9.23 -11.75 17.96
N LEU A 9 -9.05 -11.85 16.64
CA LEU A 9 -9.93 -11.23 15.67
C LEU A 9 -11.32 -11.87 15.69
N ALA A 10 -11.41 -13.21 15.74
CA ALA A 10 -12.64 -13.96 15.89
C ALA A 10 -13.37 -13.61 17.20
N GLU A 11 -12.63 -13.45 18.30
CA GLU A 11 -13.14 -13.01 19.60
C GLU A 11 -13.47 -11.51 19.67
N LYS A 12 -13.25 -10.75 18.59
CA LYS A 12 -13.46 -9.29 18.48
C LYS A 12 -12.62 -8.47 19.48
N LYS A 13 -11.45 -8.98 19.89
CA LYS A 13 -10.50 -8.32 20.79
C LYS A 13 -9.58 -7.34 20.03
N TYR A 14 -10.16 -6.38 19.35
CA TYR A 14 -9.47 -5.48 18.40
C TYR A 14 -8.31 -4.69 19.01
N SER A 15 -8.37 -4.34 20.30
CA SER A 15 -7.27 -3.62 20.95
C SER A 15 -6.03 -4.49 21.07
N ALA A 16 -6.19 -5.79 21.38
CA ALA A 16 -5.09 -6.74 21.44
C ALA A 16 -4.52 -7.02 20.05
N VAL A 17 -5.39 -7.17 19.03
CA VAL A 17 -4.97 -7.30 17.62
C VAL A 17 -4.12 -6.11 17.22
N LYS A 18 -4.58 -4.87 17.45
CA LYS A 18 -3.81 -3.65 17.13
C LYS A 18 -2.43 -3.61 17.79
N GLN A 19 -2.32 -4.07 19.03
CA GLN A 19 -1.04 -4.10 19.73
C GLN A 19 -0.08 -5.11 19.11
N LEU A 20 -0.57 -6.27 18.67
CA LEU A 20 0.26 -7.31 18.03
C LEU A 20 0.70 -6.89 16.63
N ILE A 21 -0.24 -6.45 15.77
CA ILE A 21 0.09 -6.01 14.41
C ILE A 21 1.01 -4.77 14.39
N GLY A 22 0.91 -3.90 15.38
CA GLY A 22 1.81 -2.73 15.51
C GLY A 22 3.26 -3.07 15.90
N GLN A 23 3.58 -4.35 16.13
CA GLN A 23 4.93 -4.85 16.43
C GLN A 23 5.49 -5.73 15.30
N MET A 24 4.71 -5.96 14.24
CA MET A 24 5.12 -6.76 13.09
C MET A 24 5.69 -5.88 11.99
N GLU A 25 6.63 -6.46 11.23
CA GLU A 25 7.13 -5.85 10.02
C GLU A 25 6.05 -5.92 8.91
N GLU A 26 6.05 -4.96 8.00
CA GLU A 26 5.04 -4.82 6.95
C GLU A 26 4.95 -6.04 6.04
N ALA A 27 6.10 -6.64 5.67
CA ALA A 27 6.15 -7.86 4.87
C ALA A 27 5.56 -9.09 5.58
N ASP A 28 5.69 -9.17 6.92
CA ASP A 28 5.08 -10.25 7.70
C ASP A 28 3.57 -10.05 7.86
N LEU A 29 3.12 -8.79 7.92
CA LEU A 29 1.70 -8.44 7.87
C LEU A 29 1.08 -8.81 6.53
N ALA A 30 1.75 -8.54 5.40
CA ALA A 30 1.28 -8.94 4.08
C ALA A 30 1.07 -10.46 4.00
N LYS A 31 2.02 -11.27 4.48
CA LYS A 31 1.87 -12.74 4.56
C LYS A 31 0.69 -13.20 5.42
N LEU A 32 0.39 -12.49 6.50
CA LEU A 32 -0.79 -12.79 7.31
C LEU A 32 -2.09 -12.63 6.50
N PHE A 33 -2.14 -11.67 5.58
CA PHE A 33 -3.27 -11.50 4.67
C PHE A 33 -3.36 -12.60 3.62
N GLU A 34 -2.23 -13.14 3.14
CA GLU A 34 -2.19 -14.31 2.25
C GLU A 34 -2.77 -15.56 2.94
N GLU A 35 -2.41 -15.79 4.22
CA GLU A 35 -2.98 -16.88 5.00
C GLU A 35 -4.49 -16.75 5.18
N LEU A 36 -4.98 -15.52 5.41
CA LEU A 36 -6.40 -15.21 5.56
C LEU A 36 -7.21 -15.29 4.26
N GLU A 37 -6.59 -15.16 3.10
CA GLU A 37 -7.31 -15.26 1.83
C GLU A 37 -7.96 -16.63 1.64
N ASN A 38 -7.33 -17.66 2.17
CA ASN A 38 -7.79 -19.05 2.09
C ASN A 38 -8.91 -19.38 3.10
N GLU A 39 -9.23 -18.47 4.02
CA GLU A 39 -10.30 -18.66 4.98
C GLU A 39 -11.63 -18.12 4.46
N GLU A 40 -12.73 -18.80 4.78
CA GLU A 40 -14.10 -18.47 4.26
C GLU A 40 -14.65 -17.14 4.80
N ASP A 41 -13.96 -16.47 5.74
CA ASP A 41 -14.46 -15.25 6.41
C ASP A 41 -13.86 -13.97 5.82
N ALA A 42 -14.42 -13.51 4.70
CA ALA A 42 -14.07 -12.23 4.07
C ALA A 42 -14.22 -11.02 5.01
N ASP A 43 -15.07 -11.14 6.05
CA ASP A 43 -15.28 -10.07 7.03
C ASP A 43 -14.06 -9.91 7.96
N GLN A 44 -13.38 -10.99 8.34
CA GLN A 44 -12.17 -10.93 9.17
C GLN A 44 -11.02 -10.26 8.42
N PHE A 45 -10.84 -10.61 7.16
CA PHE A 45 -9.85 -10.00 6.28
C PHE A 45 -10.01 -8.47 6.21
N ASN A 46 -11.21 -8.00 5.88
CA ASN A 46 -11.50 -6.57 5.77
C ASN A 46 -11.35 -5.84 7.13
N ARG A 47 -11.73 -6.48 8.23
CA ARG A 47 -11.56 -5.92 9.57
C ARG A 47 -10.12 -5.80 9.94
N LEU A 48 -9.29 -6.82 9.67
CA LEU A 48 -7.87 -6.78 9.96
C LEU A 48 -7.20 -5.63 9.20
N PHE A 49 -7.49 -5.46 7.91
CA PHE A 49 -6.92 -4.39 7.10
C PHE A 49 -7.27 -3.00 7.68
N ARG A 50 -8.51 -2.78 8.11
CA ARG A 50 -8.94 -1.53 8.76
C ARG A 50 -8.35 -1.30 10.15
N LEU A 51 -7.75 -2.33 10.76
CA LEU A 51 -7.05 -2.20 12.04
C LEU A 51 -5.59 -1.77 11.87
N LEU A 52 -5.01 -1.86 10.67
CA LEU A 52 -3.66 -1.38 10.38
C LEU A 52 -3.51 0.11 10.70
N PRO A 53 -2.36 0.53 11.25
CA PRO A 53 -2.01 1.95 11.31
C PRO A 53 -2.02 2.56 9.91
N LYS A 54 -2.46 3.81 9.79
CA LYS A 54 -2.57 4.46 8.48
C LYS A 54 -1.23 4.55 7.75
N GLU A 55 -0.19 4.83 8.51
CA GLU A 55 1.16 5.02 8.01
C GLU A 55 1.77 3.73 7.42
N THR A 56 1.33 2.58 7.93
CA THR A 56 1.82 1.25 7.49
C THR A 56 0.89 0.58 6.48
N ALA A 57 -0.35 1.05 6.34
CA ALA A 57 -1.35 0.38 5.51
C ALA A 57 -0.98 0.36 4.02
N ALA A 58 -0.43 1.45 3.50
CA ALA A 58 0.02 1.54 2.11
C ALA A 58 1.24 0.64 1.86
N GLU A 59 2.20 0.62 2.79
CA GLU A 59 3.39 -0.20 2.70
C GLU A 59 3.05 -1.69 2.82
N VAL A 60 2.18 -2.10 3.75
CA VAL A 60 1.66 -3.47 3.83
C VAL A 60 0.93 -3.85 2.54
N PHE A 61 0.15 -2.95 1.97
CA PHE A 61 -0.58 -3.16 0.72
C PHE A 61 0.37 -3.40 -0.46
N SER A 62 1.49 -2.67 -0.57
CA SER A 62 2.46 -2.85 -1.66
C SER A 62 3.19 -4.21 -1.61
N TYR A 63 3.35 -4.80 -0.42
CA TYR A 63 3.95 -6.13 -0.26
C TYR A 63 2.99 -7.30 -0.56
N MET A 64 1.69 -7.03 -0.79
CA MET A 64 0.69 -8.06 -1.04
C MET A 64 0.71 -8.53 -2.49
N GLU A 65 0.38 -9.81 -2.70
CA GLU A 65 0.14 -10.35 -4.03
C GLU A 65 -1.02 -9.64 -4.75
N PRO A 66 -0.99 -9.52 -6.10
CA PRO A 66 -2.00 -8.78 -6.88
C PRO A 66 -3.44 -9.18 -6.61
N GLU A 67 -3.70 -10.46 -6.38
CA GLU A 67 -5.04 -11.00 -6.08
C GLU A 67 -5.59 -10.44 -4.77
N ILE A 68 -4.72 -10.27 -3.78
CA ILE A 68 -5.07 -9.72 -2.47
C ILE A 68 -5.29 -8.22 -2.56
N GLN A 69 -4.43 -7.53 -3.30
CA GLN A 69 -4.58 -6.11 -3.59
C GLN A 69 -5.91 -5.84 -4.32
N GLU A 70 -6.26 -6.65 -5.32
CA GLU A 70 -7.54 -6.54 -6.01
C GLU A 70 -8.73 -6.68 -5.05
N LYS A 71 -8.70 -7.66 -4.15
CA LYS A 71 -9.74 -7.88 -3.15
C LYS A 71 -9.89 -6.67 -2.23
N ILE A 72 -8.78 -6.10 -1.76
CA ILE A 72 -8.78 -4.89 -0.94
C ILE A 72 -9.37 -3.71 -1.73
N VAL A 73 -8.87 -3.44 -2.93
CA VAL A 73 -9.40 -2.36 -3.77
C VAL A 73 -10.90 -2.49 -4.01
N ARG A 74 -11.43 -3.70 -4.11
CA ARG A 74 -12.87 -3.93 -4.31
C ARG A 74 -13.70 -3.69 -3.05
N THR A 75 -13.14 -3.87 -1.87
CA THR A 75 -13.88 -3.87 -0.60
C THR A 75 -13.78 -2.56 0.19
N LEU A 76 -12.74 -1.77 -0.04
CA LEU A 76 -12.58 -0.46 0.59
C LEU A 76 -13.61 0.54 0.05
N THR A 77 -13.97 1.52 0.88
CA THR A 77 -14.66 2.72 0.42
C THR A 77 -13.72 3.60 -0.43
N ASP A 78 -14.26 4.51 -1.22
CA ASP A 78 -13.43 5.39 -2.05
C ASP A 78 -12.50 6.27 -1.21
N THR A 79 -12.95 6.71 -0.03
CA THR A 79 -12.12 7.49 0.89
C THR A 79 -10.97 6.66 1.49
N GLU A 80 -11.24 5.41 1.90
CA GLU A 80 -10.21 4.50 2.39
C GLU A 80 -9.18 4.18 1.29
N LEU A 81 -9.66 3.91 0.09
CA LEU A 81 -8.80 3.66 -1.07
C LEU A 81 -7.92 4.87 -1.39
N GLN A 82 -8.50 6.07 -1.44
CA GLN A 82 -7.74 7.29 -1.69
C GLN A 82 -6.61 7.47 -0.68
N HIS A 83 -6.83 7.23 0.60
CA HIS A 83 -5.77 7.33 1.61
C HIS A 83 -4.61 6.37 1.34
N ILE A 84 -4.89 5.13 0.95
CA ILE A 84 -3.84 4.16 0.58
C ILE A 84 -3.07 4.64 -0.64
N LEU A 85 -3.81 5.06 -1.69
CA LEU A 85 -3.22 5.51 -2.95
C LEU A 85 -2.39 6.80 -2.80
N ASP A 86 -2.72 7.67 -1.86
CA ASP A 86 -1.97 8.91 -1.59
C ASP A 86 -0.64 8.64 -0.85
N ASP A 87 -0.55 7.51 -0.13
CA ASP A 87 0.62 7.11 0.64
C ASP A 87 1.49 6.05 -0.08
N LEU A 88 1.05 5.50 -1.25
CA LEU A 88 1.85 4.58 -2.07
C LEU A 88 2.99 5.31 -2.76
N PHE A 89 4.16 4.67 -2.80
CA PHE A 89 5.26 5.08 -3.66
C PHE A 89 4.87 4.94 -5.14
N MET A 90 5.46 5.77 -6.00
CA MET A 90 5.03 5.86 -7.39
C MET A 90 5.31 4.59 -8.21
N ASP A 91 6.39 3.87 -7.92
CA ASP A 91 6.71 2.57 -8.50
C ASP A 91 5.65 1.52 -8.12
N ASP A 92 5.34 1.34 -6.83
CA ASP A 92 4.27 0.45 -6.36
C ASP A 92 2.91 0.80 -6.98
N TYR A 93 2.67 2.09 -7.21
CA TYR A 93 1.43 2.56 -7.83
C TYR A 93 1.34 2.18 -9.31
N VAL A 94 2.46 2.23 -10.02
CA VAL A 94 2.53 1.83 -11.43
C VAL A 94 2.34 0.33 -11.55
N ASP A 95 3.04 -0.46 -10.71
CA ASP A 95 2.90 -1.91 -10.66
C ASP A 95 1.45 -2.33 -10.38
N LEU A 96 0.80 -1.69 -9.40
CA LEU A 96 -0.63 -1.90 -9.13
C LEU A 96 -1.50 -1.67 -10.37
N VAL A 97 -1.23 -0.64 -11.16
CA VAL A 97 -2.03 -0.32 -12.37
C VAL A 97 -1.74 -1.31 -13.49
N GLU A 98 -0.50 -1.80 -13.63
CA GLU A 98 -0.10 -2.76 -14.66
C GLU A 98 -0.65 -4.16 -14.39
N GLU A 99 -0.71 -4.57 -13.13
CA GLU A 99 -1.12 -5.92 -12.74
C GLU A 99 -2.63 -6.09 -12.57
N MET A 100 -3.38 -4.99 -12.36
CA MET A 100 -4.80 -5.06 -12.06
C MET A 100 -5.70 -5.21 -13.30
N PRO A 101 -6.84 -5.93 -13.17
CA PRO A 101 -7.87 -5.96 -14.20
C PRO A 101 -8.42 -4.56 -14.53
N ALA A 102 -8.80 -4.32 -15.78
CA ALA A 102 -9.21 -3.00 -16.29
C ALA A 102 -10.32 -2.29 -15.48
N ASN A 103 -11.24 -3.06 -14.89
CA ASN A 103 -12.31 -2.52 -14.04
C ASN A 103 -11.79 -2.05 -12.67
N VAL A 104 -10.73 -2.67 -12.15
CA VAL A 104 -10.05 -2.28 -10.91
C VAL A 104 -9.18 -1.06 -11.19
N VAL A 105 -8.39 -1.07 -12.27
CA VAL A 105 -7.64 0.10 -12.75
C VAL A 105 -8.53 1.32 -12.88
N LYS A 106 -9.72 1.16 -13.47
CA LYS A 106 -10.67 2.27 -13.58
C LYS A 106 -11.03 2.86 -12.20
N ARG A 107 -11.27 2.03 -11.20
CA ARG A 107 -11.59 2.46 -9.85
C ARG A 107 -10.40 3.15 -9.18
N VAL A 108 -9.21 2.56 -9.29
CA VAL A 108 -7.96 3.15 -8.80
C VAL A 108 -7.75 4.54 -9.42
N MET A 109 -7.83 4.65 -10.73
CA MET A 109 -7.64 5.92 -11.45
C MET A 109 -8.71 6.97 -11.14
N GLN A 110 -9.93 6.59 -10.79
CA GLN A 110 -10.98 7.52 -10.34
C GLN A 110 -10.66 8.13 -8.97
N ASN A 111 -10.00 7.38 -8.09
CA ASN A 111 -9.62 7.80 -6.75
C ASN A 111 -8.20 8.40 -6.69
N THR A 112 -7.50 8.47 -7.82
CA THR A 112 -6.15 9.04 -7.95
C THR A 112 -6.21 10.55 -8.18
N THR A 113 -5.30 11.31 -7.55
CA THR A 113 -5.17 12.74 -7.80
C THR A 113 -4.78 13.03 -9.27
N PRO A 114 -5.15 14.20 -9.84
CA PRO A 114 -4.73 14.56 -11.21
C PRO A 114 -3.21 14.59 -11.39
N ALA A 115 -2.45 14.94 -10.34
CA ALA A 115 -0.99 14.96 -10.35
C ALA A 115 -0.41 13.55 -10.48
N ASN A 116 -0.82 12.63 -9.59
CA ASN A 116 -0.38 11.22 -9.62
C ASN A 116 -0.82 10.53 -10.91
N ARG A 117 -2.04 10.79 -11.38
CA ARG A 117 -2.53 10.26 -12.67
C ARG A 117 -1.65 10.65 -13.85
N LYS A 118 -1.14 11.87 -13.86
CA LYS A 118 -0.20 12.33 -14.88
C LYS A 118 1.14 11.61 -14.79
N LEU A 119 1.64 11.40 -13.57
CA LEU A 119 2.90 10.66 -13.32
C LEU A 119 2.75 9.20 -13.75
N ILE A 120 1.72 8.49 -13.30
CA ILE A 120 1.44 7.10 -13.69
C ILE A 120 1.43 6.98 -15.22
N ASN A 121 0.67 7.84 -15.92
CA ASN A 121 0.64 7.82 -17.38
C ASN A 121 1.99 8.15 -18.04
N GLN A 122 2.92 8.77 -17.33
CA GLN A 122 4.28 8.99 -17.82
C GLN A 122 5.12 7.71 -17.63
N TYR A 123 5.04 7.07 -16.46
CA TYR A 123 5.78 5.85 -16.15
C TYR A 123 5.36 4.68 -17.04
N LEU A 124 4.07 4.48 -17.25
CA LEU A 124 3.51 3.46 -18.17
C LEU A 124 3.98 3.57 -19.64
N LYS A 125 4.70 4.65 -20.00
CA LYS A 125 5.30 4.79 -21.34
C LYS A 125 6.72 4.27 -21.42
N TYR A 126 7.37 4.03 -20.31
CA TYR A 126 8.70 3.45 -20.29
C TYR A 126 8.62 1.97 -20.70
N PRO A 127 9.58 1.49 -21.51
CA PRO A 127 9.65 0.07 -21.82
C PRO A 127 9.83 -0.75 -20.53
N GLU A 128 9.21 -1.92 -20.48
CA GLU A 128 9.42 -2.91 -19.43
C GLU A 128 10.92 -3.19 -19.24
N ASP A 129 11.37 -3.43 -18.02
CA ASP A 129 12.78 -3.62 -17.64
C ASP A 129 13.74 -2.45 -17.98
N SER A 130 13.22 -1.28 -18.31
CA SER A 130 14.06 -0.10 -18.49
C SER A 130 14.37 0.58 -17.15
N ALA A 131 15.44 1.40 -17.10
CA ALA A 131 15.70 2.21 -15.91
C ALA A 131 14.54 3.14 -15.55
N GLY A 132 13.75 3.56 -16.55
CA GLY A 132 12.58 4.40 -16.38
C GLY A 132 11.41 3.69 -15.72
N SER A 133 11.21 2.38 -15.96
CA SER A 133 10.16 1.59 -15.33
C SER A 133 10.50 1.19 -13.90
N LEU A 134 11.80 1.08 -13.57
CA LEU A 134 12.28 0.62 -12.27
C LEU A 134 12.68 1.77 -11.32
N MET A 135 12.62 3.02 -11.76
CA MET A 135 13.03 4.15 -10.92
C MET A 135 11.90 4.66 -10.04
N THR A 136 12.23 5.09 -8.83
CA THR A 136 11.37 5.99 -8.05
C THR A 136 11.74 7.45 -8.30
N ASN A 137 10.78 8.36 -8.22
CA ASN A 137 10.99 9.80 -8.22
C ASN A 137 10.91 10.40 -6.80
N GLU A 138 10.68 9.60 -5.82
CA GLU A 138 10.48 9.99 -4.43
C GLU A 138 11.79 9.96 -3.66
N TYR A 139 12.71 10.87 -4.04
CA TYR A 139 14.00 11.00 -3.38
C TYR A 139 14.33 12.46 -3.10
N VAL A 140 15.04 12.69 -2.03
CA VAL A 140 15.60 14.01 -1.69
C VAL A 140 17.04 14.10 -2.24
N TYR A 141 17.31 15.11 -3.05
CA TYR A 141 18.64 15.36 -3.57
C TYR A 141 19.17 16.72 -3.15
N PHE A 142 20.46 16.81 -3.02
CA PHE A 142 21.14 18.05 -2.66
C PHE A 142 22.13 18.46 -3.74
N ARG A 143 22.12 19.74 -4.08
CA ARG A 143 23.19 20.30 -4.93
C ARG A 143 24.43 20.57 -4.10
N SER A 144 25.61 20.42 -4.69
CA SER A 144 26.86 20.80 -4.05
C SER A 144 26.83 22.28 -3.62
N GLY A 145 27.36 22.57 -2.43
CA GLY A 145 27.42 23.92 -1.90
C GLY A 145 26.29 24.36 -0.97
N ILE A 146 25.30 23.48 -0.69
CA ILE A 146 24.36 23.76 0.38
C ILE A 146 24.97 23.45 1.76
N THR A 147 24.49 24.14 2.80
CA THR A 147 24.91 23.85 4.18
C THR A 147 24.13 22.66 4.74
N VAL A 148 24.70 21.98 5.75
CA VAL A 148 24.04 20.90 6.48
C VAL A 148 22.70 21.34 7.06
N ALA A 149 22.62 22.55 7.62
CA ALA A 149 21.40 23.12 8.15
C ALA A 149 20.32 23.20 7.06
N LYS A 150 20.68 23.66 5.85
CA LYS A 150 19.74 23.72 4.73
C LYS A 150 19.31 22.35 4.24
N ALA A 151 20.20 21.36 4.25
CA ALA A 151 19.85 19.98 3.93
C ALA A 151 18.78 19.42 4.89
N PHE A 152 18.96 19.63 6.20
CA PHE A 152 17.97 19.21 7.20
C PHE A 152 16.61 19.92 7.07
N GLU A 153 16.60 21.19 6.64
CA GLU A 153 15.33 21.89 6.34
C GLU A 153 14.58 21.28 5.15
N MET A 154 15.32 20.72 4.16
CA MET A 154 14.71 20.12 2.95
C MET A 154 14.20 18.68 3.19
N ILE A 155 14.69 17.98 4.23
CA ILE A 155 14.26 16.61 4.58
C ILE A 155 13.02 16.63 5.50
N ARG A 156 12.74 17.73 6.19
CA ARG A 156 11.61 17.89 7.11
C ARG A 156 10.31 18.28 6.39
#